data_9985135693b3fc41ea9e1fc05110d178
#
_entry.id   9985135693b3fc41ea9e1fc05110d178
#
_cell.length_a   1.000
_cell.length_b   1.000
_cell.length_c   1.000
_cell.angle_alpha   90.00
_cell.angle_beta   90.00
_cell.angle_gamma   90.00
#
_symmetry.space_group_name_H-M   'P 1'
#
loop_
_entity.id
_entity.type
_entity.pdbx_description
1 polymer ?
#
loop_
_entity_poly.entity_id
_entity_poly.type
_entity_poly.pdbx_seq_one_letter_code
_entity_poly.pdbx_strand_id
1 'polypeptide(L)'
;MGKRNRGFNLKKGMVIRMKKQQADKLIVEYLPKIYGFAMKKTFSYQEAEELSSDIVEEVYLSLLSAEEIFNLDGYVWRISEHVYSKFVSSKKKMEGISIDGMDFPDDTDIFEEDVEPELDLLRREIAFLTQTRRKIVYSFYYENKPISAITKEMGIPEGTVKWHLNKARNDLKEGFIMERKIGKLGMKPIEALCFGHGGNPGRNSGPEHYLGNKLNLNIVYSVYHTPKTMVEIAEELGVTPVYIEDAVAELEANGFLVEQAGKRYTTYVRFNPETYSLEQKDKLWQKKMEIARLLVKEYVPLIRAAIADVTDIYIPSGNHELFEAAAIFYAICNKCCLTSKINLSKYRIKTLAGGDFTAYIEIPSTPRDPDYVSAQAYPPYWACGDMTRWSEKYPSVYSWSIDTRYCSRKGAWANNFTSDYEYLYEFMTGAIKDTPANKEKFDRLRKRGYLTEDNKVNIMVMRGKQNEFFAKIPKLDETVKRTFADYALEQAMVIAKDYPPQMRDLLVAGNVVTFVGPTVALMVMDILYENGTFRPLTEDEKITSNLLMFCDRLPE
;
A
#
# COMPACT_ATOMS: atom_id res chain seq x y z
N MET A 1 -63.67 29.25 12.80
CA MET A 1 -64.16 28.82 11.48
C MET A 1 -63.06 28.13 10.73
N GLY A 2 -63.25 26.85 10.65
CA GLY A 2 -62.29 25.89 10.18
C GLY A 2 -62.10 25.85 8.68
N LYS A 3 -60.90 25.44 8.28
CA LYS A 3 -60.70 24.81 6.98
C LYS A 3 -60.10 23.45 7.20
N ARG A 4 -60.90 22.44 6.90
CA ARG A 4 -60.59 21.01 6.94
C ARG A 4 -59.62 20.67 5.80
N ASN A 5 -58.59 19.96 6.11
CA ASN A 5 -57.77 19.16 5.18
C ASN A 5 -58.68 18.18 4.43
N ARG A 6 -58.69 18.26 3.12
CA ARG A 6 -59.27 17.22 2.27
C ARG A 6 -58.18 16.22 1.91
N GLY A 7 -58.26 15.07 2.53
CA GLY A 7 -57.52 13.88 2.09
C GLY A 7 -57.97 13.51 0.67
N PHE A 8 -57.00 13.28 -0.19
CA PHE A 8 -57.25 12.72 -1.52
C PHE A 8 -57.63 11.24 -1.40
N ASN A 9 -58.95 10.95 -1.48
CA ASN A 9 -59.47 9.63 -1.64
C ASN A 9 -59.41 9.27 -3.14
N LEU A 10 -58.44 8.44 -3.55
CA LEU A 10 -58.39 7.88 -4.90
C LEU A 10 -59.49 6.82 -5.04
N LYS A 11 -60.58 7.18 -5.68
CA LYS A 11 -61.65 6.29 -6.12
C LYS A 11 -61.12 5.37 -7.25
N LYS A 12 -61.50 4.11 -7.18
CA LYS A 12 -61.33 3.10 -8.22
C LYS A 12 -61.73 3.60 -9.60
N GLY A 13 -60.85 3.49 -10.58
CA GLY A 13 -61.16 3.51 -12.01
C GLY A 13 -61.07 4.89 -12.69
N MET A 14 -59.86 5.47 -12.74
CA MET A 14 -59.58 6.56 -13.66
C MET A 14 -58.24 6.30 -14.35
N VAL A 15 -58.29 6.14 -15.67
CA VAL A 15 -57.12 6.08 -16.55
C VAL A 15 -56.42 7.41 -16.50
N ILE A 16 -55.25 7.50 -15.91
CA ILE A 16 -54.46 8.70 -15.89
C ILE A 16 -53.11 8.40 -16.54
N ARG A 17 -52.91 8.91 -17.74
CA ARG A 17 -51.57 9.11 -18.30
C ARG A 17 -50.85 10.11 -17.37
N MET A 18 -49.81 9.63 -16.65
CA MET A 18 -49.15 10.44 -15.64
C MET A 18 -48.41 11.60 -16.31
N LYS A 19 -48.75 12.84 -15.93
CA LYS A 19 -47.99 14.01 -16.38
C LYS A 19 -46.66 14.03 -15.64
N LYS A 20 -45.58 14.52 -16.28
CA LYS A 20 -44.23 14.63 -15.73
C LYS A 20 -44.24 15.15 -14.27
N GLN A 21 -44.92 16.25 -13.99
CA GLN A 21 -45.05 16.82 -12.63
C GLN A 21 -45.69 15.90 -11.57
N GLN A 22 -46.42 14.90 -11.96
CA GLN A 22 -47.00 13.89 -11.06
C GLN A 22 -46.01 12.75 -10.79
N ALA A 23 -45.25 12.34 -11.79
CA ALA A 23 -44.16 11.39 -11.64
C ALA A 23 -43.06 11.97 -10.73
N ASP A 24 -42.68 13.21 -10.93
CA ASP A 24 -41.71 13.94 -10.10
C ASP A 24 -42.08 13.91 -8.60
N LYS A 25 -43.33 14.25 -8.28
CA LYS A 25 -43.83 14.23 -6.89
C LYS A 25 -43.84 12.81 -6.30
N LEU A 26 -44.25 11.84 -7.08
CA LEU A 26 -44.33 10.45 -6.63
C LEU A 26 -42.93 9.86 -6.39
N ILE A 27 -41.96 10.11 -7.27
CA ILE A 27 -40.63 9.59 -7.07
C ILE A 27 -39.99 10.15 -5.79
N VAL A 28 -40.17 11.44 -5.50
CA VAL A 28 -39.69 12.05 -4.26
C VAL A 28 -40.30 11.39 -3.01
N GLU A 29 -41.60 11.04 -3.06
CA GLU A 29 -42.27 10.34 -1.97
C GLU A 29 -41.71 8.93 -1.74
N TYR A 30 -41.26 8.23 -2.83
CA TYR A 30 -40.74 6.89 -2.77
C TYR A 30 -39.24 6.82 -2.53
N LEU A 31 -38.47 7.89 -2.71
CA LEU A 31 -37.01 7.91 -2.50
C LEU A 31 -36.58 7.26 -1.18
N PRO A 32 -37.15 7.63 0.00
CA PRO A 32 -36.75 7.02 1.26
C PRO A 32 -37.03 5.51 1.32
N LYS A 33 -38.14 5.07 0.70
CA LYS A 33 -38.53 3.65 0.67
C LYS A 33 -37.62 2.85 -0.24
N ILE A 34 -37.26 3.41 -1.41
CA ILE A 34 -36.34 2.79 -2.39
C ILE A 34 -34.95 2.66 -1.78
N TYR A 35 -34.44 3.73 -1.16
CA TYR A 35 -33.15 3.69 -0.48
C TYR A 35 -33.12 2.68 0.66
N GLY A 36 -34.19 2.63 1.50
CA GLY A 36 -34.35 1.61 2.54
C GLY A 36 -34.37 0.17 2.00
N PHE A 37 -34.97 -0.03 0.82
CA PHE A 37 -34.94 -1.32 0.12
C PHE A 37 -33.51 -1.67 -0.32
N ALA A 38 -32.81 -0.74 -0.99
CA ALA A 38 -31.45 -0.94 -1.46
C ALA A 38 -30.51 -1.27 -0.30
N MET A 39 -30.58 -0.55 0.82
CA MET A 39 -29.82 -0.82 2.04
C MET A 39 -30.06 -2.21 2.64
N LYS A 40 -31.24 -2.78 2.50
CA LYS A 40 -31.53 -4.14 2.98
C LYS A 40 -30.99 -5.23 2.05
N LYS A 41 -30.76 -4.92 0.80
CA LYS A 41 -30.39 -5.86 -0.26
C LYS A 41 -28.90 -5.86 -0.60
N THR A 42 -28.13 -4.88 -0.11
CA THR A 42 -26.70 -4.71 -0.39
C THR A 42 -25.87 -4.77 0.87
N PHE A 43 -24.57 -5.03 0.73
CA PHE A 43 -23.63 -5.18 1.84
C PHE A 43 -22.84 -3.91 2.16
N SER A 44 -22.85 -2.92 1.26
CA SER A 44 -22.17 -1.63 1.45
C SER A 44 -23.09 -0.46 1.09
N TYR A 45 -22.79 0.71 1.66
CA TYR A 45 -23.52 1.95 1.37
C TYR A 45 -23.39 2.37 -0.09
N GLN A 46 -22.20 2.18 -0.68
CA GLN A 46 -21.95 2.50 -2.07
C GLN A 46 -22.82 1.64 -3.00
N GLU A 47 -22.94 0.35 -2.70
CA GLU A 47 -23.84 -0.56 -3.41
C GLU A 47 -25.31 -0.16 -3.23
N ALA A 48 -25.68 0.33 -2.05
CA ALA A 48 -27.03 0.79 -1.79
C ALA A 48 -27.34 2.08 -2.55
N GLU A 49 -26.41 3.01 -2.65
CA GLU A 49 -26.55 4.22 -3.47
C GLU A 49 -26.68 3.88 -4.95
N GLU A 50 -25.80 3.04 -5.48
CA GLU A 50 -25.83 2.57 -6.86
C GLU A 50 -27.17 1.88 -7.16
N LEU A 51 -27.54 0.89 -6.36
CA LEU A 51 -28.80 0.18 -6.52
C LEU A 51 -30.02 1.10 -6.39
N SER A 52 -30.00 2.04 -5.43
CA SER A 52 -31.12 2.97 -5.26
C SER A 52 -31.26 3.92 -6.43
N SER A 53 -30.17 4.41 -6.99
CA SER A 53 -30.15 5.25 -8.18
C SER A 53 -30.73 4.51 -9.39
N ASP A 54 -30.30 3.28 -9.62
CA ASP A 54 -30.82 2.42 -10.70
C ASP A 54 -32.33 2.16 -10.55
N ILE A 55 -32.79 1.93 -9.31
CA ILE A 55 -34.21 1.73 -9.02
C ILE A 55 -35.01 3.01 -9.29
N VAL A 56 -34.52 4.16 -8.81
CA VAL A 56 -35.17 5.46 -9.00
C VAL A 56 -35.34 5.76 -10.47
N GLU A 57 -34.28 5.57 -11.25
CA GLU A 57 -34.31 5.79 -12.70
C GLU A 57 -35.35 4.88 -13.38
N GLU A 58 -35.29 3.59 -13.14
CA GLU A 58 -36.21 2.63 -13.78
C GLU A 58 -37.66 2.85 -13.35
N VAL A 59 -37.90 3.19 -12.07
CA VAL A 59 -39.23 3.54 -11.57
C VAL A 59 -39.75 4.79 -12.27
N TYR A 60 -38.92 5.84 -12.36
CA TYR A 60 -39.29 7.11 -12.98
C TYR A 60 -39.65 6.93 -14.47
N LEU A 61 -38.80 6.26 -15.25
CA LEU A 61 -39.04 5.95 -16.65
C LEU A 61 -40.31 5.10 -16.84
N SER A 62 -40.51 4.14 -15.95
CA SER A 62 -41.72 3.29 -15.97
C SER A 62 -42.98 4.06 -15.62
N LEU A 63 -42.93 5.01 -14.67
CA LEU A 63 -44.05 5.90 -14.34
C LEU A 63 -44.47 6.80 -15.52
N LEU A 64 -43.47 7.29 -16.29
CA LEU A 64 -43.72 8.13 -17.46
C LEU A 64 -44.32 7.34 -18.65
N SER A 65 -43.99 6.06 -18.77
CA SER A 65 -44.41 5.19 -19.86
C SER A 65 -45.68 4.39 -19.57
N ALA A 66 -46.09 4.28 -18.32
CA ALA A 66 -47.26 3.49 -17.94
C ALA A 66 -48.58 4.12 -18.39
N GLU A 67 -49.43 3.30 -19.00
CA GLU A 67 -50.80 3.70 -19.40
C GLU A 67 -51.79 3.64 -18.23
N GLU A 68 -51.66 2.64 -17.35
CA GLU A 68 -52.51 2.45 -16.16
C GLU A 68 -51.72 1.81 -15.00
N ILE A 69 -51.81 2.41 -13.82
CA ILE A 69 -51.23 1.85 -12.59
C ILE A 69 -52.35 1.67 -11.55
N PHE A 70 -52.73 0.43 -11.26
CA PHE A 70 -53.78 0.09 -10.31
C PHE A 70 -53.31 0.11 -8.84
N ASN A 71 -52.04 -0.22 -8.61
CA ASN A 71 -51.42 -0.25 -7.29
C ASN A 71 -50.00 0.27 -7.40
N LEU A 72 -49.81 1.50 -6.97
CA LEU A 72 -48.51 2.20 -7.07
C LEU A 72 -47.43 1.56 -6.22
N ASP A 73 -47.73 1.20 -4.96
CA ASP A 73 -46.75 0.51 -4.08
C ASP A 73 -46.31 -0.84 -4.70
N GLY A 74 -47.25 -1.65 -5.14
CA GLY A 74 -46.94 -2.92 -5.80
C GLY A 74 -46.15 -2.75 -7.10
N TYR A 75 -46.40 -1.66 -7.83
CA TYR A 75 -45.70 -1.33 -9.08
C TYR A 75 -44.23 -0.95 -8.80
N VAL A 76 -44.00 -0.03 -7.89
CA VAL A 76 -42.66 0.40 -7.50
C VAL A 76 -41.83 -0.77 -6.95
N TRP A 77 -42.42 -1.59 -6.09
CA TRP A 77 -41.74 -2.75 -5.53
C TRP A 77 -41.36 -3.81 -6.57
N ARG A 78 -42.21 -4.05 -7.55
CA ARG A 78 -41.91 -4.99 -8.64
C ARG A 78 -40.72 -4.51 -9.48
N ILE A 79 -40.66 -3.23 -9.78
CA ILE A 79 -39.53 -2.62 -10.49
C ILE A 79 -38.26 -2.71 -9.63
N SER A 80 -38.35 -2.40 -8.36
CA SER A 80 -37.20 -2.48 -7.43
C SER A 80 -36.59 -3.87 -7.35
N GLU A 81 -37.43 -4.92 -7.25
CA GLU A 81 -36.97 -6.31 -7.27
C GLU A 81 -36.37 -6.73 -8.62
N HIS A 82 -36.90 -6.20 -9.72
CA HIS A 82 -36.36 -6.47 -11.05
C HIS A 82 -34.97 -5.85 -11.26
N VAL A 83 -34.81 -4.59 -10.87
CA VAL A 83 -33.53 -3.87 -10.91
C VAL A 83 -32.52 -4.56 -10.00
N TYR A 84 -32.91 -4.94 -8.79
CA TYR A 84 -32.04 -5.70 -7.88
C TYR A 84 -31.55 -7.02 -8.49
N SER A 85 -32.43 -7.76 -9.16
CA SER A 85 -32.06 -9.01 -9.86
C SER A 85 -31.01 -8.77 -10.96
N LYS A 86 -31.16 -7.68 -11.74
CA LYS A 86 -30.16 -7.27 -12.75
C LYS A 86 -28.84 -6.87 -12.09
N PHE A 87 -28.90 -6.10 -11.02
CA PHE A 87 -27.74 -5.64 -10.25
C PHE A 87 -26.89 -6.82 -9.74
N VAL A 88 -27.52 -7.82 -9.11
CA VAL A 88 -26.84 -9.05 -8.65
C VAL A 88 -26.25 -9.85 -9.81
N SER A 89 -26.96 -9.91 -10.94
CA SER A 89 -26.52 -10.64 -12.13
C SER A 89 -25.32 -9.96 -12.81
N SER A 90 -25.28 -8.63 -12.83
CA SER A 90 -24.16 -7.87 -13.39
C SER A 90 -22.90 -8.03 -12.51
N LYS A 91 -23.04 -7.99 -11.19
CA LYS A 91 -21.91 -8.23 -10.27
C LYS A 91 -21.29 -9.62 -10.42
N LYS A 92 -22.09 -10.65 -10.55
CA LYS A 92 -21.61 -12.01 -10.82
C LYS A 92 -20.85 -12.14 -12.15
N LYS A 93 -21.13 -11.29 -13.13
CA LYS A 93 -20.40 -11.23 -14.40
C LYS A 93 -19.09 -10.43 -14.28
N MET A 94 -19.01 -9.45 -13.38
CA MET A 94 -17.83 -8.58 -13.23
C MET A 94 -16.71 -9.18 -12.36
N GLU A 95 -16.97 -10.21 -11.58
CA GLU A 95 -15.93 -10.93 -10.82
C GLU A 95 -14.87 -11.62 -11.71
N GLY A 96 -14.99 -11.56 -13.02
CA GLY A 96 -14.09 -12.17 -14.00
C GLY A 96 -13.49 -11.26 -15.07
N ILE A 97 -13.69 -9.94 -15.05
CA ILE A 97 -13.20 -9.02 -16.10
C ILE A 97 -12.41 -7.87 -15.51
N SER A 98 -11.13 -7.78 -15.88
CA SER A 98 -10.23 -6.64 -15.59
C SER A 98 -10.72 -5.37 -16.30
N ILE A 99 -10.73 -4.25 -15.57
CA ILE A 99 -11.26 -2.94 -16.00
C ILE A 99 -10.24 -2.09 -16.79
N ASP A 100 -9.09 -2.62 -17.16
CA ASP A 100 -8.14 -1.89 -17.99
C ASP A 100 -8.60 -1.85 -19.46
N GLY A 101 -9.23 -0.72 -19.84
CA GLY A 101 -9.48 -0.42 -21.25
C GLY A 101 -10.89 0.06 -21.65
N MET A 102 -11.71 0.58 -20.75
CA MET A 102 -12.96 1.23 -21.14
C MET A 102 -12.87 2.75 -21.06
N ASP A 103 -12.82 3.40 -22.22
CA ASP A 103 -13.13 4.81 -22.41
C ASP A 103 -14.63 5.04 -22.15
N PHE A 104 -14.95 5.83 -21.13
CA PHE A 104 -16.30 6.34 -20.93
C PHE A 104 -16.42 7.72 -21.58
N PRO A 105 -17.43 7.97 -22.44
CA PRO A 105 -17.68 9.31 -22.95
C PRO A 105 -18.13 10.23 -21.80
N ASP A 106 -17.47 11.37 -21.73
CA ASP A 106 -17.77 12.45 -20.82
C ASP A 106 -19.04 13.17 -21.32
N ASP A 107 -20.21 12.77 -20.84
CA ASP A 107 -21.46 13.49 -21.05
C ASP A 107 -21.95 14.04 -19.70
N THR A 108 -21.26 15.10 -19.26
CA THR A 108 -21.73 15.96 -18.18
C THR A 108 -22.56 17.10 -18.76
N ASP A 109 -23.84 16.85 -18.93
CA ASP A 109 -24.85 17.92 -18.88
C ASP A 109 -26.26 17.28 -18.82
N ILE A 110 -26.67 16.79 -17.67
CA ILE A 110 -28.10 16.57 -17.41
C ILE A 110 -28.34 16.65 -15.88
N PHE A 111 -29.25 17.54 -15.52
CA PHE A 111 -29.89 17.77 -14.21
C PHE A 111 -29.23 18.76 -13.26
N GLU A 112 -29.40 20.03 -13.55
CA GLU A 112 -29.77 20.98 -12.49
C GLU A 112 -31.22 20.68 -12.07
N GLU A 113 -31.39 19.79 -11.09
CA GLU A 113 -32.65 19.71 -10.36
C GLU A 113 -32.55 20.66 -9.16
N ASP A 114 -33.61 21.46 -8.97
CA ASP A 114 -33.90 22.18 -7.72
C ASP A 114 -34.11 21.13 -6.58
N VAL A 115 -33.03 20.52 -6.13
CA VAL A 115 -32.99 19.77 -4.87
C VAL A 115 -33.01 20.87 -3.79
N GLU A 116 -33.99 20.81 -2.88
CA GLU A 116 -34.01 21.76 -1.77
C GLU A 116 -32.65 21.73 -1.07
N PRO A 117 -31.87 22.82 -1.05
CA PRO A 117 -30.50 22.84 -0.54
C PRO A 117 -30.39 22.31 0.90
N GLU A 118 -31.48 22.40 1.64
CA GLU A 118 -31.62 21.89 3.01
C GLU A 118 -31.61 20.36 3.09
N LEU A 119 -32.13 19.64 2.09
CA LEU A 119 -32.12 18.18 2.06
C LEU A 119 -30.74 17.61 1.76
N ASP A 120 -29.99 18.22 0.86
CA ASP A 120 -28.62 17.81 0.57
C ASP A 120 -27.69 18.11 1.73
N LEU A 121 -27.91 19.25 2.39
CA LEU A 121 -27.21 19.57 3.62
C LEU A 121 -27.52 18.55 4.72
N LEU A 122 -28.77 18.14 4.89
CA LEU A 122 -29.16 17.11 5.86
C LEU A 122 -28.50 15.75 5.53
N ARG A 123 -28.51 15.33 4.28
CA ARG A 123 -27.86 14.08 3.83
C ARG A 123 -26.36 14.10 4.10
N ARG A 124 -25.71 15.22 3.78
CA ARG A 124 -24.30 15.44 4.09
C ARG A 124 -24.04 15.31 5.60
N GLU A 125 -24.82 15.98 6.43
CA GLU A 125 -24.60 15.95 7.88
C GLU A 125 -24.93 14.57 8.50
N ILE A 126 -25.89 13.84 7.96
CA ILE A 126 -26.13 12.43 8.35
C ILE A 126 -24.90 11.56 8.03
N ALA A 127 -24.24 11.79 6.90
CA ALA A 127 -23.00 11.07 6.53
C ALA A 127 -21.82 11.40 7.45
N PHE A 128 -21.85 12.53 8.16
CA PHE A 128 -20.86 12.89 9.18
C PHE A 128 -21.15 12.32 10.58
N LEU A 129 -22.32 11.73 10.81
CA LEU A 129 -22.60 11.04 12.07
C LEU A 129 -21.71 9.78 12.20
N THR A 130 -21.35 9.40 13.43
CA THR A 130 -20.70 8.12 13.67
C THR A 130 -21.58 6.96 13.21
N GLN A 131 -20.99 5.86 12.78
CA GLN A 131 -21.71 4.67 12.28
C GLN A 131 -22.85 4.22 13.20
N THR A 132 -22.60 4.16 14.51
CA THR A 132 -23.63 3.79 15.50
C THR A 132 -24.78 4.79 15.50
N ARG A 133 -24.49 6.10 15.52
CA ARG A 133 -25.54 7.14 15.52
C ARG A 133 -26.33 7.13 14.22
N ARG A 134 -25.64 6.99 13.09
CA ARG A 134 -26.26 6.93 11.77
C ARG A 134 -27.21 5.74 11.66
N LYS A 135 -26.80 4.53 12.08
CA LYS A 135 -27.69 3.36 12.14
C LYS A 135 -28.92 3.62 12.98
N ILE A 136 -28.76 4.20 14.17
CA ILE A 136 -29.88 4.51 15.07
C ILE A 136 -30.82 5.55 14.46
N VAL A 137 -30.28 6.63 13.89
CA VAL A 137 -31.06 7.68 13.18
C VAL A 137 -31.83 7.07 12.02
N TYR A 138 -31.18 6.24 11.24
CA TYR A 138 -31.79 5.56 10.11
C TYR A 138 -32.94 4.64 10.56
N SER A 139 -32.67 3.75 11.51
CA SER A 139 -33.70 2.83 12.04
C SER A 139 -34.89 3.58 12.67
N PHE A 140 -34.64 4.70 13.33
CA PHE A 140 -35.71 5.46 13.99
C PHE A 140 -36.54 6.31 13.03
N TYR A 141 -35.87 7.09 12.14
CA TYR A 141 -36.55 8.08 11.29
C TYR A 141 -36.97 7.54 9.91
N TYR A 142 -36.20 6.62 9.34
CA TYR A 142 -36.47 6.11 8.00
C TYR A 142 -37.18 4.74 8.04
N GLU A 143 -36.76 3.84 8.94
CA GLU A 143 -37.42 2.55 9.09
C GLU A 143 -38.62 2.58 10.06
N ASN A 144 -38.87 3.73 10.73
CA ASN A 144 -39.91 3.92 11.74
C ASN A 144 -39.90 2.85 12.84
N LYS A 145 -38.72 2.32 13.20
CA LYS A 145 -38.58 1.34 14.26
C LYS A 145 -38.77 1.97 15.65
N PRO A 146 -39.55 1.36 16.55
CA PRO A 146 -39.63 1.82 17.93
C PRO A 146 -38.30 1.60 18.63
N ILE A 147 -37.98 2.43 19.64
CA ILE A 147 -36.72 2.39 20.37
C ILE A 147 -36.43 1.00 20.95
N SER A 148 -37.45 0.28 21.42
CA SER A 148 -37.34 -1.09 21.93
C SER A 148 -36.85 -2.09 20.88
N ALA A 149 -37.25 -1.92 19.61
CA ALA A 149 -36.78 -2.76 18.51
C ALA A 149 -35.29 -2.46 18.19
N ILE A 150 -34.92 -1.16 18.14
CA ILE A 150 -33.53 -0.72 17.92
C ILE A 150 -32.62 -1.24 19.06
N THR A 151 -33.07 -1.14 20.30
CA THR A 151 -32.38 -1.69 21.49
C THR A 151 -32.08 -3.18 21.33
N LYS A 152 -33.06 -3.96 20.90
CA LYS A 152 -32.92 -5.41 20.70
C LYS A 152 -31.98 -5.73 19.52
N GLU A 153 -32.09 -5.00 18.42
CA GLU A 153 -31.30 -5.22 17.21
C GLU A 153 -29.82 -4.86 17.43
N MET A 154 -29.56 -3.77 18.12
CA MET A 154 -28.20 -3.28 18.34
C MET A 154 -27.54 -3.82 19.63
N GLY A 155 -28.29 -4.48 20.50
CA GLY A 155 -27.78 -5.02 21.76
C GLY A 155 -27.34 -3.95 22.77
N ILE A 156 -27.93 -2.73 22.71
CA ILE A 156 -27.57 -1.61 23.59
C ILE A 156 -28.78 -1.16 24.42
N PRO A 157 -28.58 -0.62 25.65
CA PRO A 157 -29.67 -0.19 26.50
C PRO A 157 -30.54 0.92 25.88
N GLU A 158 -31.84 0.95 26.22
CA GLU A 158 -32.79 1.95 25.73
C GLU A 158 -32.35 3.39 26.02
N GLY A 159 -31.78 3.63 27.21
CA GLY A 159 -31.23 4.95 27.56
C GLY A 159 -30.08 5.36 26.63
N THR A 160 -29.27 4.40 26.20
CA THR A 160 -28.16 4.62 25.26
C THR A 160 -28.69 4.98 23.86
N VAL A 161 -29.73 4.28 23.38
CA VAL A 161 -30.38 4.61 22.10
C VAL A 161 -30.95 6.02 22.14
N LYS A 162 -31.67 6.38 23.21
CA LYS A 162 -32.22 7.75 23.40
C LYS A 162 -31.11 8.80 23.45
N TRP A 163 -30.01 8.50 24.13
CA TRP A 163 -28.86 9.42 24.18
C TRP A 163 -28.24 9.62 22.79
N HIS A 164 -28.04 8.54 22.01
CA HIS A 164 -27.52 8.63 20.65
C HIS A 164 -28.44 9.45 19.73
N LEU A 165 -29.77 9.27 19.81
CA LEU A 165 -30.74 10.06 19.05
C LEU A 165 -30.67 11.55 19.42
N ASN A 166 -30.58 11.86 20.71
CA ASN A 166 -30.47 13.24 21.15
C ASN A 166 -29.16 13.88 20.72
N LYS A 167 -28.04 13.16 20.87
CA LYS A 167 -26.74 13.64 20.43
C LYS A 167 -26.67 13.79 18.90
N ALA A 168 -27.24 12.87 18.13
CA ALA A 168 -27.34 13.00 16.68
C ALA A 168 -28.10 14.24 16.24
N ARG A 169 -29.24 14.55 16.90
CA ARG A 169 -30.00 15.80 16.61
C ARG A 169 -29.19 17.06 16.86
N ASN A 170 -28.38 17.06 17.92
CA ASN A 170 -27.51 18.20 18.21
C ASN A 170 -26.37 18.30 17.19
N ASP A 171 -25.70 17.15 16.87
CA ASP A 171 -24.64 17.11 15.87
C ASP A 171 -25.16 17.61 14.49
N LEU A 172 -26.36 17.17 14.09
CA LEU A 172 -26.99 17.62 12.84
C LEU A 172 -27.29 19.14 12.87
N LYS A 173 -27.84 19.67 13.98
CA LYS A 173 -28.10 21.11 14.11
C LYS A 173 -26.81 21.93 14.04
N GLU A 174 -25.75 21.49 14.71
CA GLU A 174 -24.44 22.13 14.65
C GLU A 174 -23.86 22.05 13.22
N GLY A 175 -24.00 20.92 12.53
CA GLY A 175 -23.55 20.73 11.16
C GLY A 175 -24.26 21.62 10.13
N PHE A 176 -25.57 21.93 10.35
CA PHE A 176 -26.33 22.85 9.49
C PHE A 176 -25.78 24.28 9.50
N ILE A 177 -25.14 24.68 10.60
CA ILE A 177 -24.59 26.04 10.77
C ILE A 177 -23.10 26.07 10.41
N MET A 178 -22.43 24.88 10.40
CA MET A 178 -20.99 24.76 10.19
C MET A 178 -20.64 24.76 8.71
N GLU A 179 -19.80 25.71 8.29
CA GLU A 179 -19.16 25.66 6.99
C GLU A 179 -18.03 24.61 7.02
N ARG A 180 -18.25 23.47 6.38
CA ARG A 180 -17.21 22.44 6.29
C ARG A 180 -16.16 22.82 5.27
N LYS A 181 -14.91 22.89 5.72
CA LYS A 181 -13.76 23.23 4.87
C LYS A 181 -13.13 21.95 4.35
N ILE A 182 -12.82 21.93 3.07
CA ILE A 182 -12.01 20.87 2.46
C ILE A 182 -10.57 21.10 2.87
N GLY A 183 -9.93 20.08 3.45
CA GLY A 183 -8.53 20.11 3.84
C GLY A 183 -7.58 20.07 2.64
N LYS A 184 -6.29 20.25 2.93
CA LYS A 184 -5.25 20.31 1.87
C LYS A 184 -5.21 19.05 1.02
N LEU A 185 -5.40 17.87 1.61
CA LEU A 185 -5.36 16.60 0.90
C LEU A 185 -6.57 16.39 -0.02
N GLY A 186 -7.74 16.96 0.31
CA GLY A 186 -8.89 16.96 -0.59
C GLY A 186 -8.65 17.81 -1.84
N MET A 187 -7.92 18.95 -1.69
CA MET A 187 -7.56 19.80 -2.84
C MET A 187 -6.32 19.30 -3.60
N LYS A 188 -5.32 18.79 -2.90
CA LYS A 188 -4.05 18.30 -3.47
C LYS A 188 -3.60 17.04 -2.73
N PRO A 189 -4.14 15.87 -3.10
CA PRO A 189 -3.71 14.61 -2.53
C PRO A 189 -2.25 14.33 -2.85
N ILE A 190 -1.56 13.63 -1.93
CA ILE A 190 -0.19 13.15 -2.19
C ILE A 190 -0.20 11.95 -3.12
N GLU A 191 0.96 11.74 -3.75
CA GLU A 191 1.26 10.57 -4.56
C GLU A 191 2.53 9.91 -4.05
N ALA A 192 2.60 8.58 -4.17
CA ALA A 192 3.81 7.85 -3.84
C ALA A 192 4.72 7.76 -5.07
N LEU A 193 6.00 8.05 -4.89
CA LEU A 193 7.04 7.80 -5.88
C LEU A 193 7.57 6.36 -5.79
N CYS A 194 7.69 5.87 -4.56
CA CYS A 194 8.20 4.53 -4.28
C CYS A 194 7.66 4.04 -2.93
N PHE A 195 7.41 2.73 -2.86
CA PHE A 195 7.09 2.01 -1.63
C PHE A 195 8.28 1.13 -1.25
N GLY A 196 8.60 1.08 0.04
CA GLY A 196 9.63 0.19 0.52
C GLY A 196 9.33 -0.32 1.93
N HIS A 197 9.97 -1.43 2.27
CA HIS A 197 9.82 -2.05 3.59
C HIS A 197 11.12 -2.69 4.05
N GLY A 198 11.23 -2.86 5.36
CA GLY A 198 12.30 -3.63 5.99
C GLY A 198 11.69 -4.71 6.88
N GLY A 199 11.88 -5.97 6.53
CA GLY A 199 11.30 -7.11 7.20
C GLY A 199 10.49 -8.03 6.29
N ASN A 200 9.67 -8.90 6.86
CA ASN A 200 8.86 -9.85 6.09
C ASN A 200 7.55 -9.19 5.61
N PRO A 201 7.32 -9.05 4.29
CA PRO A 201 6.09 -8.43 3.78
C PRO A 201 4.84 -9.31 3.93
N GLY A 202 4.99 -10.59 4.25
CA GLY A 202 3.89 -11.54 4.26
C GLY A 202 3.47 -11.99 2.87
N ARG A 203 2.25 -12.51 2.74
CA ARG A 203 1.73 -13.04 1.46
C ARG A 203 1.32 -11.95 0.47
N ASN A 204 1.06 -10.74 0.93
CA ASN A 204 0.51 -9.63 0.13
C ASN A 204 1.55 -8.61 -0.34
N SER A 205 2.81 -8.97 -0.46
CA SER A 205 3.87 -8.18 -1.13
C SER A 205 4.26 -6.82 -0.52
N GLY A 206 3.83 -6.47 0.69
CA GLY A 206 4.30 -5.26 1.38
C GLY A 206 3.33 -4.06 1.34
N PRO A 207 3.81 -2.84 1.62
CA PRO A 207 2.96 -1.66 1.78
C PRO A 207 2.24 -1.23 0.50
N GLU A 208 2.80 -1.51 -0.68
CA GLU A 208 2.21 -1.19 -1.98
C GLU A 208 0.84 -1.85 -2.19
N HIS A 209 0.63 -3.04 -1.65
CA HIS A 209 -0.66 -3.72 -1.72
C HIS A 209 -1.77 -2.95 -0.99
N TYR A 210 -1.46 -2.37 0.16
CA TYR A 210 -2.44 -1.69 1.02
C TYR A 210 -2.57 -0.20 0.72
N LEU A 211 -1.48 0.44 0.30
CA LEU A 211 -1.38 1.90 0.12
C LEU A 211 -1.22 2.31 -1.34
N GLY A 212 -1.30 1.36 -2.28
CA GLY A 212 -1.17 1.64 -3.71
C GLY A 212 -2.34 2.46 -4.27
N ASN A 213 -3.52 2.41 -3.64
CA ASN A 213 -4.62 3.29 -4.01
C ASN A 213 -4.48 4.67 -3.34
N LYS A 214 -4.94 5.70 -4.05
CA LYS A 214 -4.80 7.11 -3.64
C LYS A 214 -5.55 7.43 -2.35
N LEU A 215 -6.70 6.80 -2.11
CA LEU A 215 -7.50 7.01 -0.91
C LEU A 215 -6.77 6.52 0.34
N ASN A 216 -6.37 5.26 0.37
CA ASN A 216 -5.66 4.65 1.50
C ASN A 216 -4.36 5.38 1.83
N LEU A 217 -3.59 5.73 0.80
CA LEU A 217 -2.37 6.51 0.94
C LEU A 217 -2.62 7.84 1.67
N ASN A 218 -3.65 8.58 1.23
CA ASN A 218 -3.96 9.88 1.80
C ASN A 218 -4.64 9.80 3.18
N ILE A 219 -5.41 8.74 3.46
CA ILE A 219 -5.91 8.45 4.83
C ILE A 219 -4.72 8.29 5.77
N VAL A 220 -3.76 7.44 5.45
CA VAL A 220 -2.58 7.19 6.30
C VAL A 220 -1.70 8.45 6.42
N TYR A 221 -1.52 9.20 5.34
CA TYR A 221 -0.75 10.45 5.39
C TYR A 221 -1.45 11.55 6.22
N SER A 222 -2.77 11.61 6.20
CA SER A 222 -3.54 12.62 6.95
C SER A 222 -3.26 12.60 8.46
N VAL A 223 -2.96 11.43 9.01
CA VAL A 223 -2.66 11.21 10.43
C VAL A 223 -1.16 11.17 10.76
N TYR A 224 -0.31 11.39 9.76
CA TYR A 224 1.14 11.28 9.90
C TYR A 224 1.74 12.33 10.84
N HIS A 225 1.36 13.60 10.67
CA HIS A 225 1.88 14.70 11.49
C HIS A 225 1.13 14.88 12.80
N THR A 226 -0.17 14.61 12.80
CA THR A 226 -1.06 14.83 13.96
C THR A 226 -2.11 13.74 13.99
N PRO A 227 -2.30 13.06 15.12
CA PRO A 227 -3.39 12.08 15.26
C PRO A 227 -4.75 12.72 15.04
N LYS A 228 -5.60 12.07 14.23
CA LYS A 228 -6.93 12.57 13.84
C LYS A 228 -8.02 11.55 14.10
N THR A 229 -9.21 12.04 14.40
CA THR A 229 -10.44 11.24 14.43
C THR A 229 -10.90 10.92 13.00
N MET A 230 -11.82 9.96 12.85
CA MET A 230 -12.45 9.63 11.58
C MET A 230 -13.03 10.86 10.87
N VAL A 231 -13.70 11.73 11.63
CA VAL A 231 -14.30 12.97 11.10
C VAL A 231 -13.22 13.93 10.59
N GLU A 232 -12.17 14.16 11.38
CA GLU A 232 -11.05 15.02 10.98
C GLU A 232 -10.28 14.48 9.75
N ILE A 233 -10.19 13.15 9.61
CA ILE A 233 -9.61 12.52 8.40
C ILE A 233 -10.50 12.80 7.19
N ALA A 234 -11.81 12.60 7.33
CA ALA A 234 -12.77 12.84 6.26
C ALA A 234 -12.77 14.31 5.81
N GLU A 235 -12.74 15.26 6.74
CA GLU A 235 -12.64 16.69 6.46
C GLU A 235 -11.33 17.06 5.75
N GLU A 236 -10.20 16.48 6.17
CA GLU A 236 -8.90 16.68 5.51
C GLU A 236 -8.90 16.20 4.06
N LEU A 237 -9.62 15.12 3.78
CA LEU A 237 -9.74 14.52 2.45
C LEU A 237 -10.88 15.13 1.61
N GLY A 238 -11.74 15.97 2.22
CA GLY A 238 -12.90 16.55 1.55
C GLY A 238 -14.00 15.53 1.22
N VAL A 239 -14.11 14.47 2.03
CA VAL A 239 -15.11 13.40 1.88
C VAL A 239 -15.93 13.22 3.16
N THR A 240 -16.93 12.35 3.13
CA THR A 240 -17.70 12.03 4.34
C THR A 240 -17.04 10.87 5.12
N PRO A 241 -17.22 10.79 6.46
CA PRO A 241 -16.71 9.66 7.23
C PRO A 241 -17.19 8.30 6.72
N VAL A 242 -18.42 8.20 6.23
CA VAL A 242 -19.00 6.99 5.64
C VAL A 242 -18.13 6.43 4.51
N TYR A 243 -17.64 7.34 3.67
CA TYR A 243 -16.86 6.97 2.49
C TYR A 243 -15.51 6.30 2.83
N ILE A 244 -14.97 6.59 4.01
CA ILE A 244 -13.64 6.07 4.43
C ILE A 244 -13.70 5.03 5.54
N GLU A 245 -14.88 4.70 6.09
CA GLU A 245 -15.02 3.79 7.24
C GLU A 245 -14.40 2.42 6.98
N ASP A 246 -14.71 1.80 5.85
CA ASP A 246 -14.19 0.47 5.51
C ASP A 246 -12.68 0.51 5.25
N ALA A 247 -12.20 1.54 4.56
CA ALA A 247 -10.77 1.72 4.31
C ALA A 247 -9.97 1.93 5.61
N VAL A 248 -10.50 2.73 6.54
CA VAL A 248 -9.88 2.94 7.85
C VAL A 248 -9.87 1.64 8.66
N ALA A 249 -10.97 0.88 8.68
CA ALA A 249 -11.05 -0.40 9.38
C ALA A 249 -10.07 -1.43 8.81
N GLU A 250 -9.92 -1.50 7.48
CA GLU A 250 -8.94 -2.37 6.82
C GLU A 250 -7.51 -1.96 7.15
N LEU A 251 -7.20 -0.65 7.08
CA LEU A 251 -5.87 -0.13 7.39
C LEU A 251 -5.50 -0.33 8.86
N GLU A 252 -6.46 -0.19 9.78
CA GLU A 252 -6.28 -0.47 11.20
C GLU A 252 -6.03 -1.97 11.45
N ALA A 253 -6.86 -2.85 10.89
CA ALA A 253 -6.72 -4.30 11.01
C ALA A 253 -5.37 -4.83 10.50
N ASN A 254 -4.77 -4.12 9.52
CA ASN A 254 -3.46 -4.45 8.97
C ASN A 254 -2.31 -3.59 9.54
N GLY A 255 -2.55 -2.83 10.62
CA GLY A 255 -1.54 -2.11 11.38
C GLY A 255 -0.96 -0.85 10.71
N PHE A 256 -1.55 -0.36 9.62
CA PHE A 256 -1.17 0.91 8.98
C PHE A 256 -1.72 2.13 9.71
N LEU A 257 -2.83 1.95 10.41
CA LEU A 257 -3.39 2.90 11.36
C LEU A 257 -3.37 2.29 12.76
N VAL A 258 -3.11 3.13 13.76
CA VAL A 258 -3.08 2.74 15.17
C VAL A 258 -4.01 3.67 15.94
N GLU A 259 -5.08 3.11 16.52
CA GLU A 259 -5.99 3.88 17.36
C GLU A 259 -5.31 4.29 18.67
N GLN A 260 -5.51 5.53 19.07
CA GLN A 260 -5.07 6.14 20.31
C GLN A 260 -6.26 6.59 21.16
N ALA A 261 -5.97 7.08 22.38
CA ALA A 261 -6.99 7.64 23.25
C ALA A 261 -7.85 8.71 22.54
N GLY A 262 -9.15 8.68 22.75
CA GLY A 262 -10.11 9.59 22.10
C GLY A 262 -10.48 9.22 20.67
N LYS A 263 -10.28 7.95 20.27
CA LYS A 263 -10.58 7.46 18.91
C LYS A 263 -9.83 8.24 17.82
N ARG A 264 -8.59 8.58 18.11
CA ARG A 264 -7.69 9.21 17.16
C ARG A 264 -6.77 8.18 16.56
N TYR A 265 -6.52 8.28 15.27
CA TYR A 265 -5.61 7.43 14.54
C TYR A 265 -4.26 8.11 14.35
N THR A 266 -3.20 7.34 14.41
CA THR A 266 -1.85 7.71 13.99
C THR A 266 -1.28 6.61 13.12
N THR A 267 -0.10 6.84 12.52
CA THR A 267 0.60 5.85 11.72
C THR A 267 2.07 5.78 12.08
N TYR A 268 2.68 4.60 11.85
CA TYR A 268 4.13 4.39 11.87
C TYR A 268 4.70 4.12 10.46
N VAL A 269 3.92 4.39 9.42
CA VAL A 269 4.44 4.47 8.05
C VAL A 269 5.31 5.72 7.94
N ARG A 270 6.54 5.57 7.48
CA ARG A 270 7.46 6.68 7.29
C ARG A 270 7.25 7.30 5.90
N PHE A 271 7.01 8.59 5.85
CA PHE A 271 6.98 9.35 4.60
C PHE A 271 8.28 10.15 4.47
N ASN A 272 8.99 9.93 3.37
CA ASN A 272 10.28 10.56 3.10
C ASN A 272 10.10 11.65 2.04
N PRO A 273 10.05 12.93 2.41
CA PRO A 273 10.27 14.01 1.47
C PRO A 273 11.78 14.12 1.18
N GLU A 274 12.15 14.44 -0.05
CA GLU A 274 13.53 14.82 -0.32
C GLU A 274 13.82 16.22 0.26
N THR A 275 14.59 16.29 1.34
CA THR A 275 14.72 17.52 2.13
C THR A 275 16.15 18.02 2.31
N TYR A 276 17.16 17.33 1.77
CA TYR A 276 18.55 17.75 1.92
C TYR A 276 18.92 18.92 1.01
N SER A 277 19.64 19.92 1.53
CA SER A 277 20.36 20.87 0.68
C SER A 277 21.52 20.20 -0.06
N LEU A 278 21.99 20.80 -1.16
CA LEU A 278 23.16 20.30 -1.88
C LEU A 278 24.38 20.22 -0.98
N GLU A 279 24.63 21.25 -0.16
CA GLU A 279 25.73 21.26 0.79
C GLU A 279 25.69 20.12 1.80
N GLN A 280 24.49 19.81 2.34
CA GLN A 280 24.32 18.68 3.26
C GLN A 280 24.58 17.34 2.56
N LYS A 281 24.12 17.19 1.31
CA LYS A 281 24.38 15.98 0.51
C LYS A 281 25.87 15.83 0.23
N ASP A 282 26.56 16.89 -0.15
CA ASP A 282 27.98 16.86 -0.45
C ASP A 282 28.81 16.47 0.77
N LYS A 283 28.53 17.06 1.94
CA LYS A 283 29.22 16.70 3.18
C LYS A 283 29.00 15.23 3.55
N LEU A 284 27.75 14.75 3.46
CA LEU A 284 27.42 13.36 3.72
C LEU A 284 28.13 12.42 2.74
N TRP A 285 28.18 12.82 1.47
CA TRP A 285 28.84 12.09 0.41
C TRP A 285 30.34 11.96 0.62
N GLN A 286 31.02 13.09 0.88
CA GLN A 286 32.45 13.09 1.17
C GLN A 286 32.78 12.19 2.37
N LYS A 287 31.97 12.25 3.43
CA LYS A 287 32.16 11.39 4.60
C LYS A 287 31.98 9.90 4.27
N LYS A 288 30.98 9.55 3.49
CA LYS A 288 30.77 8.17 3.03
C LYS A 288 31.95 7.68 2.16
N MET A 289 32.51 8.55 1.32
CA MET A 289 33.68 8.22 0.52
C MET A 289 34.95 8.02 1.38
N GLU A 290 35.14 8.82 2.43
CA GLU A 290 36.21 8.58 3.42
C GLU A 290 36.08 7.20 4.06
N ILE A 291 34.85 6.84 4.46
CA ILE A 291 34.56 5.53 5.05
C ILE A 291 34.81 4.42 4.02
N ALA A 292 34.41 4.60 2.77
CA ALA A 292 34.66 3.62 1.72
C ALA A 292 36.16 3.36 1.54
N ARG A 293 37.00 4.42 1.49
CA ARG A 293 38.47 4.28 1.43
C ARG A 293 39.04 3.56 2.67
N LEU A 294 38.51 3.87 3.86
CA LEU A 294 38.90 3.18 5.09
C LEU A 294 38.56 1.69 5.01
N LEU A 295 37.36 1.33 4.54
CA LEU A 295 36.94 -0.07 4.40
C LEU A 295 37.77 -0.81 3.35
N VAL A 296 38.12 -0.19 2.23
CA VAL A 296 39.02 -0.79 1.23
C VAL A 296 40.38 -1.13 1.85
N LYS A 297 40.91 -0.25 2.69
CA LYS A 297 42.21 -0.44 3.31
C LYS A 297 42.19 -1.48 4.45
N GLU A 298 41.22 -1.38 5.36
CA GLU A 298 41.22 -2.12 6.62
C GLU A 298 40.33 -3.35 6.63
N TYR A 299 39.28 -3.40 5.83
CA TYR A 299 38.26 -4.44 5.91
C TYR A 299 38.20 -5.39 4.71
N VAL A 300 38.36 -4.89 3.49
CA VAL A 300 38.39 -5.72 2.29
C VAL A 300 39.46 -6.83 2.36
N PRO A 301 40.70 -6.59 2.86
CA PRO A 301 41.68 -7.66 3.02
C PRO A 301 41.22 -8.76 3.98
N LEU A 302 40.49 -8.42 5.04
CA LEU A 302 39.95 -9.41 5.99
C LEU A 302 38.86 -10.27 5.37
N ILE A 303 38.00 -9.65 4.53
CA ILE A 303 36.97 -10.39 3.78
C ILE A 303 37.63 -11.37 2.81
N ARG A 304 38.64 -10.92 2.04
CA ARG A 304 39.42 -11.76 1.12
C ARG A 304 40.05 -12.96 1.82
N ALA A 305 40.70 -12.73 2.96
CA ALA A 305 41.27 -13.79 3.77
C ALA A 305 40.22 -14.80 4.25
N ALA A 306 39.01 -14.31 4.64
CA ALA A 306 37.94 -15.18 5.13
C ALA A 306 37.28 -16.05 4.07
N ILE A 307 37.41 -15.70 2.78
CA ILE A 307 36.82 -16.45 1.66
C ILE A 307 37.89 -17.19 0.81
N ALA A 308 39.18 -17.02 1.12
CA ALA A 308 40.27 -17.58 0.31
C ALA A 308 40.22 -19.11 0.16
N ASP A 309 39.76 -19.80 1.20
CA ASP A 309 39.67 -21.28 1.22
C ASP A 309 38.31 -21.82 0.74
N VAL A 310 37.46 -20.95 0.16
CA VAL A 310 36.13 -21.38 -0.35
C VAL A 310 36.29 -22.00 -1.73
N THR A 311 36.19 -23.35 -1.78
CA THR A 311 36.29 -24.13 -3.03
C THR A 311 34.95 -24.71 -3.49
N ASP A 312 33.99 -24.84 -2.59
CA ASP A 312 32.65 -25.37 -2.86
C ASP A 312 31.71 -24.35 -3.52
N ILE A 313 32.20 -23.71 -4.58
CA ILE A 313 31.45 -22.72 -5.35
C ILE A 313 31.63 -22.93 -6.85
N TYR A 314 30.53 -22.88 -7.59
CA TYR A 314 30.50 -22.78 -9.03
C TYR A 314 30.38 -21.32 -9.46
N ILE A 315 31.25 -20.85 -10.34
CA ILE A 315 31.24 -19.51 -10.91
C ILE A 315 31.20 -19.64 -12.44
N PRO A 316 30.11 -19.19 -13.10
CA PRO A 316 29.87 -19.47 -14.53
C PRO A 316 31.01 -19.04 -15.46
N SER A 317 31.54 -17.83 -15.21
CA SER A 317 32.64 -17.25 -16.02
C SER A 317 34.03 -17.65 -15.55
N GLY A 318 34.15 -18.38 -14.44
CA GLY A 318 35.43 -18.60 -13.75
C GLY A 318 36.02 -17.31 -13.14
N ASN A 319 35.32 -16.20 -13.18
CA ASN A 319 35.78 -14.93 -12.63
C ASN A 319 35.52 -14.86 -11.11
N HIS A 320 36.51 -15.18 -10.31
CA HIS A 320 36.44 -15.16 -8.85
C HIS A 320 36.14 -13.77 -8.27
N GLU A 321 36.41 -12.70 -9.00
CA GLU A 321 36.07 -11.32 -8.57
C GLU A 321 34.56 -11.11 -8.38
N LEU A 322 33.71 -11.86 -9.12
CA LEU A 322 32.25 -11.84 -8.91
C LEU A 322 31.85 -12.34 -7.53
N PHE A 323 32.48 -13.42 -7.09
CA PHE A 323 32.24 -13.98 -5.77
C PHE A 323 32.78 -13.07 -4.67
N GLU A 324 33.98 -12.54 -4.87
CA GLU A 324 34.59 -11.57 -3.96
C GLU A 324 33.75 -10.31 -3.82
N ALA A 325 33.25 -9.76 -4.95
CA ALA A 325 32.35 -8.61 -4.95
C ALA A 325 31.06 -8.87 -4.16
N ALA A 326 30.43 -10.05 -4.37
CA ALA A 326 29.23 -10.44 -3.63
C ALA A 326 29.51 -10.55 -2.11
N ALA A 327 30.65 -11.12 -1.71
CA ALA A 327 31.07 -11.20 -0.30
C ALA A 327 31.32 -9.82 0.30
N ILE A 328 31.93 -8.89 -0.44
CA ILE A 328 32.18 -7.50 -0.01
C ILE A 328 30.83 -6.76 0.16
N PHE A 329 29.92 -6.87 -0.80
CA PHE A 329 28.58 -6.27 -0.66
C PHE A 329 27.86 -6.79 0.57
N TYR A 330 27.81 -8.11 0.74
CA TYR A 330 27.22 -8.71 1.94
C TYR A 330 27.86 -8.19 3.23
N ALA A 331 29.18 -8.19 3.28
CA ALA A 331 29.94 -7.75 4.45
C ALA A 331 29.62 -6.30 4.84
N ILE A 332 29.64 -5.39 3.87
CA ILE A 332 29.38 -3.96 4.14
C ILE A 332 27.92 -3.75 4.54
N CYS A 333 26.96 -4.39 3.87
CA CYS A 333 25.55 -4.22 4.18
C CYS A 333 25.16 -4.87 5.52
N ASN A 334 25.81 -5.97 5.95
CA ASN A 334 25.35 -6.77 7.08
C ASN A 334 26.32 -6.84 8.28
N LYS A 335 27.62 -6.59 8.08
CA LYS A 335 28.64 -6.72 9.15
C LYS A 335 29.23 -5.39 9.60
N CYS A 336 28.98 -4.30 8.83
CA CYS A 336 29.42 -2.93 9.17
C CYS A 336 28.34 -2.11 9.89
N CYS A 337 27.14 -2.65 10.07
CA CYS A 337 26.05 -1.93 10.72
C CYS A 337 26.44 -1.44 12.11
N LEU A 338 26.10 -0.19 12.41
CA LEU A 338 26.15 0.34 13.76
C LEU A 338 25.00 -0.21 14.58
N THR A 339 25.20 -0.33 15.91
CA THR A 339 24.14 -0.76 16.82
C THR A 339 23.31 0.40 17.31
N SER A 340 21.99 0.25 17.32
CA SER A 340 21.08 1.17 18.02
C SER A 340 20.46 0.49 19.23
N LYS A 341 20.38 1.21 20.35
CA LYS A 341 19.71 0.74 21.56
C LYS A 341 18.20 0.99 21.54
N ILE A 342 17.69 1.64 20.50
CA ILE A 342 16.28 1.99 20.38
C ILE A 342 15.49 0.72 20.00
N ASN A 343 14.44 0.44 20.79
CA ASN A 343 13.53 -0.66 20.48
C ASN A 343 12.59 -0.26 19.34
N LEU A 344 12.73 -0.91 18.22
CA LEU A 344 11.92 -0.66 17.01
C LEU A 344 10.65 -1.50 16.92
N SER A 345 10.34 -2.35 17.90
CA SER A 345 9.19 -3.27 17.83
C SER A 345 7.85 -2.54 17.70
N LYS A 346 7.71 -1.36 18.32
CA LYS A 346 6.48 -0.53 18.25
C LYS A 346 6.18 0.03 16.86
N TYR A 347 7.20 0.09 15.99
CA TYR A 347 7.06 0.64 14.62
C TYR A 347 6.77 -0.43 13.57
N ARG A 348 6.67 -1.68 14.00
CA ARG A 348 6.44 -2.77 13.05
C ARG A 348 4.95 -2.87 12.72
N ILE A 349 4.69 -2.89 11.44
CA ILE A 349 3.36 -3.11 10.88
C ILE A 349 3.16 -4.62 10.79
N LYS A 350 2.09 -5.11 11.42
CA LYS A 350 1.72 -6.51 11.41
C LYS A 350 0.42 -6.68 10.65
N THR A 351 0.48 -7.35 9.51
CA THR A 351 -0.69 -7.55 8.65
C THR A 351 -1.38 -8.89 8.89
N LEU A 352 -2.67 -8.96 8.59
CA LEU A 352 -3.44 -10.22 8.64
C LEU A 352 -2.87 -11.28 7.67
N ALA A 353 -2.17 -10.85 6.62
CA ALA A 353 -1.50 -11.74 5.67
C ALA A 353 -0.13 -12.27 6.17
N GLY A 354 0.20 -12.08 7.45
CA GLY A 354 1.44 -12.55 8.06
C GLY A 354 2.65 -11.64 7.82
N GLY A 355 2.42 -10.41 7.40
CA GLY A 355 3.49 -9.40 7.30
C GLY A 355 3.95 -8.93 8.67
N ASP A 356 5.25 -8.69 8.81
CA ASP A 356 5.89 -8.08 9.99
C ASP A 356 7.10 -7.27 9.52
N PHE A 357 6.87 -5.95 9.28
CA PHE A 357 7.83 -5.07 8.64
C PHE A 357 7.69 -3.61 9.12
N THR A 358 8.71 -2.79 8.85
CA THR A 358 8.60 -1.33 8.86
C THR A 358 8.36 -0.85 7.43
N ALA A 359 7.47 0.12 7.23
CA ALA A 359 7.15 0.65 5.91
C ALA A 359 7.65 2.09 5.73
N TYR A 360 8.08 2.40 4.51
CA TYR A 360 8.35 3.78 4.10
C TYR A 360 7.81 4.06 2.70
N ILE A 361 7.47 5.32 2.48
CA ILE A 361 6.95 5.82 1.20
C ILE A 361 7.74 7.07 0.84
N GLU A 362 8.27 7.10 -0.36
CA GLU A 362 8.86 8.31 -0.92
C GLU A 362 7.77 9.12 -1.61
N ILE A 363 7.67 10.38 -1.23
CA ILE A 363 6.68 11.32 -1.75
C ILE A 363 7.39 12.51 -2.40
N PRO A 364 6.77 13.15 -3.43
CA PRO A 364 7.31 14.37 -4.02
C PRO A 364 7.48 15.43 -2.93
N SER A 365 8.64 16.07 -2.90
CA SER A 365 8.91 17.21 -2.02
C SER A 365 9.07 18.49 -2.84
N THR A 366 8.75 19.62 -2.21
CA THR A 366 9.22 20.90 -2.72
C THR A 366 10.67 21.05 -2.29
N PRO A 367 11.63 21.20 -3.22
CA PRO A 367 13.02 21.41 -2.86
C PRO A 367 13.15 22.61 -1.93
N ARG A 368 13.92 22.47 -0.85
CA ARG A 368 14.25 23.58 0.06
C ARG A 368 15.21 24.56 -0.58
N ASP A 369 16.01 24.05 -1.51
CA ASP A 369 16.99 24.78 -2.28
C ASP A 369 16.51 24.87 -3.73
N PRO A 370 16.36 26.08 -4.33
CA PRO A 370 15.97 26.23 -5.74
C PRO A 370 16.95 25.54 -6.70
N ASP A 371 18.23 25.43 -6.30
CA ASP A 371 19.26 24.78 -7.08
C ASP A 371 19.38 23.27 -6.77
N TYR A 372 18.45 22.74 -5.98
CA TYR A 372 18.39 21.32 -5.64
C TYR A 372 18.22 20.46 -6.88
N VAL A 373 19.27 19.78 -7.25
CA VAL A 373 19.23 18.74 -8.26
C VAL A 373 18.95 17.41 -7.55
N SER A 374 17.93 16.68 -8.00
CA SER A 374 17.54 15.40 -7.38
C SER A 374 18.76 14.46 -7.24
N ALA A 375 18.67 13.47 -6.37
CA ALA A 375 19.71 12.45 -6.20
C ALA A 375 20.15 11.75 -7.51
N GLN A 376 19.40 11.91 -8.58
CA GLN A 376 19.73 11.44 -9.93
C GLN A 376 20.90 12.21 -10.58
N ALA A 377 21.25 13.40 -10.08
CA ALA A 377 22.39 14.18 -10.60
C ALA A 377 23.74 13.71 -10.04
N TYR A 378 23.74 13.02 -8.91
CA TYR A 378 24.93 12.28 -8.48
C TYR A 378 25.01 10.98 -9.29
N PRO A 379 26.22 10.45 -9.57
CA PRO A 379 26.35 9.14 -10.20
C PRO A 379 25.38 8.18 -9.50
N PRO A 380 24.60 7.39 -10.22
CA PRO A 380 23.50 6.62 -9.63
C PRO A 380 24.06 5.55 -8.67
N TYR A 381 24.28 5.93 -7.41
CA TYR A 381 24.57 4.97 -6.35
C TYR A 381 23.30 4.24 -5.95
N TRP A 382 22.60 3.81 -7.00
CA TRP A 382 21.41 3.02 -6.83
C TRP A 382 21.76 1.61 -6.44
N ALA A 383 21.22 1.18 -5.31
CA ALA A 383 21.15 -0.22 -4.92
C ALA A 383 19.84 -0.44 -4.16
N CYS A 384 19.21 -1.59 -4.38
CA CYS A 384 18.16 -2.04 -3.47
C CYS A 384 18.76 -2.54 -2.15
N GLY A 385 17.92 -2.80 -1.14
CA GLY A 385 18.33 -3.59 0.01
C GLY A 385 18.69 -5.02 -0.43
N ASP A 386 19.58 -5.67 0.29
CA ASP A 386 19.87 -7.08 0.05
C ASP A 386 18.66 -7.96 0.37
N MET A 387 18.48 -9.01 -0.39
CA MET A 387 17.34 -9.89 -0.34
C MET A 387 17.79 -11.34 -0.13
N THR A 388 17.10 -12.01 0.79
CA THR A 388 17.23 -13.45 1.00
C THR A 388 15.93 -14.14 0.60
N ARG A 389 16.03 -15.27 -0.10
CA ARG A 389 14.91 -16.14 -0.43
C ARG A 389 15.26 -17.58 -0.01
N TRP A 390 14.24 -18.32 0.35
CA TRP A 390 14.36 -19.75 0.70
C TRP A 390 13.19 -20.49 0.05
N SER A 391 13.42 -21.76 -0.25
CA SER A 391 12.41 -22.65 -0.79
C SER A 391 11.73 -23.42 0.34
N GLU A 392 10.40 -23.42 0.36
CA GLU A 392 9.64 -24.32 1.21
C GLU A 392 9.65 -25.76 0.68
N LYS A 393 9.75 -25.89 -0.65
CA LYS A 393 9.79 -27.20 -1.34
C LYS A 393 11.12 -27.90 -1.18
N TYR A 394 12.21 -27.15 -1.22
CA TYR A 394 13.59 -27.67 -1.12
C TYR A 394 14.33 -26.97 0.02
N PRO A 395 14.34 -27.57 1.23
CA PRO A 395 14.93 -26.92 2.42
C PRO A 395 16.44 -26.61 2.31
N SER A 396 17.15 -27.22 1.35
CA SER A 396 18.55 -26.90 1.06
C SER A 396 18.75 -25.68 0.16
N VAL A 397 17.67 -25.16 -0.48
CA VAL A 397 17.75 -24.09 -1.48
C VAL A 397 17.50 -22.74 -0.87
N TYR A 398 18.51 -21.88 -0.94
CA TYR A 398 18.50 -20.49 -0.51
C TYR A 398 19.11 -19.61 -1.58
N SER A 399 18.79 -18.32 -1.57
CA SER A 399 19.51 -17.33 -2.36
C SER A 399 19.72 -16.04 -1.56
N TRP A 400 20.82 -15.37 -1.86
CA TRP A 400 21.08 -14.00 -1.47
C TRP A 400 21.39 -13.18 -2.71
N SER A 401 20.82 -11.99 -2.80
CA SER A 401 21.09 -11.08 -3.90
C SER A 401 20.96 -9.63 -3.48
N ILE A 402 21.66 -8.76 -4.20
CA ILE A 402 21.46 -7.31 -4.14
C ILE A 402 21.53 -6.75 -5.56
N ASP A 403 20.49 -6.02 -5.96
CA ASP A 403 20.46 -5.35 -7.24
C ASP A 403 21.11 -3.97 -7.12
N THR A 404 22.06 -3.69 -8.01
CA THR A 404 22.86 -2.48 -8.00
C THR A 404 23.03 -1.96 -9.42
N ARG A 405 23.62 -0.78 -9.58
CA ARG A 405 24.00 -0.24 -10.89
C ARG A 405 24.99 -1.14 -11.67
N TYR A 406 25.69 -2.05 -11.00
CA TYR A 406 26.56 -3.04 -11.64
C TYR A 406 25.81 -4.24 -12.19
N CYS A 407 24.50 -4.34 -11.93
CA CYS A 407 23.68 -5.45 -12.37
C CYS A 407 22.83 -5.04 -13.57
N SER A 408 22.80 -5.88 -14.60
CA SER A 408 21.87 -5.75 -15.73
C SER A 408 20.82 -6.87 -15.73
N ARG A 409 20.33 -7.25 -14.53
CA ARG A 409 19.34 -8.31 -14.40
C ARG A 409 18.03 -7.94 -15.10
N LYS A 410 17.54 -8.85 -15.92
CA LYS A 410 16.27 -8.67 -16.63
C LYS A 410 15.10 -8.85 -15.67
N GLY A 411 14.36 -7.77 -15.43
CA GLY A 411 13.25 -7.77 -14.49
C GLY A 411 13.70 -7.85 -13.02
N ALA A 412 14.52 -6.88 -12.58
CA ALA A 412 15.26 -6.88 -11.32
C ALA A 412 14.45 -7.39 -10.12
N TRP A 413 13.32 -6.81 -9.82
CA TRP A 413 12.47 -7.24 -8.70
C TRP A 413 11.86 -8.62 -8.88
N ALA A 414 11.57 -9.00 -10.13
CA ALA A 414 11.05 -10.33 -10.46
C ALA A 414 12.13 -11.43 -10.40
N ASN A 415 13.42 -11.11 -10.31
CA ASN A 415 14.49 -12.09 -10.19
C ASN A 415 14.52 -12.83 -8.84
N ASN A 416 13.83 -12.31 -7.84
CA ASN A 416 13.82 -12.86 -6.50
C ASN A 416 12.68 -13.85 -6.23
N PHE A 417 11.99 -14.32 -7.25
CA PHE A 417 10.97 -15.37 -7.08
C PHE A 417 11.63 -16.70 -6.72
N THR A 418 11.17 -17.28 -5.63
CA THR A 418 11.64 -18.58 -5.14
C THR A 418 11.54 -19.68 -6.19
N SER A 419 10.45 -19.67 -6.98
CA SER A 419 10.24 -20.65 -8.06
C SER A 419 11.35 -20.68 -9.11
N ASP A 420 12.03 -19.56 -9.38
CA ASP A 420 13.14 -19.55 -10.35
C ASP A 420 14.34 -20.34 -9.82
N TYR A 421 14.63 -20.25 -8.53
CA TYR A 421 15.68 -21.03 -7.88
C TYR A 421 15.30 -22.50 -7.75
N GLU A 422 14.01 -22.80 -7.52
CA GLU A 422 13.50 -24.17 -7.49
C GLU A 422 13.62 -24.85 -8.86
N TYR A 423 13.25 -24.17 -9.94
CA TYR A 423 13.39 -24.70 -11.31
C TYR A 423 14.86 -24.92 -11.68
N LEU A 424 15.74 -24.00 -11.30
CA LEU A 424 17.18 -24.18 -11.51
C LEU A 424 17.72 -25.38 -10.74
N TYR A 425 17.32 -25.54 -9.49
CA TYR A 425 17.69 -26.71 -8.67
C TYR A 425 17.14 -28.01 -9.25
N GLU A 426 15.88 -28.03 -9.70
CA GLU A 426 15.28 -29.19 -10.38
C GLU A 426 16.07 -29.57 -11.65
N PHE A 427 16.55 -28.60 -12.41
CA PHE A 427 17.40 -28.82 -13.56
C PHE A 427 18.76 -29.41 -13.13
N MET A 428 19.44 -28.79 -12.17
CA MET A 428 20.73 -29.25 -11.65
C MET A 428 20.66 -30.66 -11.06
N THR A 429 19.52 -31.06 -10.53
CA THR A 429 19.30 -32.43 -9.98
C THR A 429 18.84 -33.42 -11.03
N GLY A 430 18.61 -33.00 -12.27
CA GLY A 430 18.05 -33.84 -13.33
C GLY A 430 16.55 -34.16 -13.15
N ALA A 431 15.88 -33.54 -12.17
CA ALA A 431 14.45 -33.73 -11.95
C ALA A 431 13.60 -33.18 -13.11
N ILE A 432 14.09 -32.13 -13.79
CA ILE A 432 13.51 -31.62 -15.04
C ILE A 432 14.58 -31.61 -16.15
N LYS A 433 14.10 -31.80 -17.39
CA LYS A 433 14.91 -31.68 -18.61
C LYS A 433 14.24 -30.70 -19.55
N ASP A 434 15.03 -30.10 -20.46
CA ASP A 434 14.52 -29.22 -21.49
C ASP A 434 13.70 -30.02 -22.52
N THR A 435 12.43 -30.09 -22.29
CA THR A 435 11.43 -30.80 -23.10
C THR A 435 10.22 -29.91 -23.31
N PRO A 436 9.37 -30.17 -24.29
CA PRO A 436 8.12 -29.39 -24.49
C PRO A 436 7.26 -29.25 -23.23
N ALA A 437 7.26 -30.25 -22.35
CA ALA A 437 6.52 -30.24 -21.08
C ALA A 437 7.07 -29.23 -20.05
N ASN A 438 8.36 -28.91 -20.12
CA ASN A 438 9.02 -27.97 -19.23
C ASN A 438 9.42 -26.65 -19.91
N LYS A 439 8.95 -26.43 -21.14
CA LYS A 439 9.35 -25.29 -21.97
C LYS A 439 9.21 -23.96 -21.24
N GLU A 440 8.10 -23.74 -20.57
CA GLU A 440 7.84 -22.49 -19.84
C GLU A 440 8.89 -22.24 -18.74
N LYS A 441 9.28 -23.27 -17.98
CA LYS A 441 10.30 -23.17 -16.94
C LYS A 441 11.66 -22.78 -17.53
N PHE A 442 12.08 -23.45 -18.61
CA PHE A 442 13.35 -23.18 -19.27
C PHE A 442 13.37 -21.82 -19.96
N ASP A 443 12.31 -21.45 -20.68
CA ASP A 443 12.18 -20.12 -21.30
C ASP A 443 12.26 -19.02 -20.21
N ARG A 444 11.67 -19.26 -19.06
CA ARG A 444 11.74 -18.36 -17.91
C ARG A 444 13.17 -18.24 -17.37
N LEU A 445 13.87 -19.33 -17.15
CA LEU A 445 15.25 -19.32 -16.66
C LEU A 445 16.21 -18.64 -17.64
N ARG A 446 16.08 -18.91 -18.96
CA ARG A 446 16.86 -18.22 -20.01
C ARG A 446 16.52 -16.72 -20.06
N LYS A 447 15.24 -16.37 -20.05
CA LYS A 447 14.82 -14.97 -20.02
C LYS A 447 15.38 -14.20 -18.82
N ARG A 448 15.58 -14.88 -17.69
CA ARG A 448 16.22 -14.31 -16.50
C ARG A 448 17.74 -14.28 -16.59
N GLY A 449 18.33 -15.01 -17.50
CA GLY A 449 19.76 -15.21 -17.60
C GLY A 449 20.32 -16.18 -16.55
N TYR A 450 19.50 -17.03 -15.94
CA TYR A 450 19.93 -18.06 -14.98
C TYR A 450 20.45 -19.31 -15.69
N LEU A 451 19.97 -19.53 -16.91
CA LEU A 451 20.54 -20.47 -17.88
C LEU A 451 20.98 -19.73 -19.13
N THR A 452 22.06 -20.17 -19.75
CA THR A 452 22.46 -19.79 -21.10
C THR A 452 21.54 -20.45 -22.12
N GLU A 453 21.63 -20.05 -23.39
CA GLU A 453 20.83 -20.65 -24.48
C GLU A 453 21.16 -22.14 -24.67
N ASP A 454 22.39 -22.57 -24.36
CA ASP A 454 22.85 -23.96 -24.38
C ASP A 454 22.65 -24.70 -23.04
N ASN A 455 21.77 -24.18 -22.19
CA ASN A 455 21.39 -24.78 -20.91
C ASN A 455 22.50 -24.92 -19.87
N LYS A 456 23.52 -24.08 -19.90
CA LYS A 456 24.49 -24.04 -18.80
C LYS A 456 23.99 -23.14 -17.68
N VAL A 457 24.24 -23.50 -16.43
CA VAL A 457 23.94 -22.66 -15.29
C VAL A 457 24.77 -21.39 -15.36
N ASN A 458 24.11 -20.23 -15.29
CA ASN A 458 24.73 -18.92 -15.43
C ASN A 458 24.59 -18.05 -14.18
N ILE A 459 24.48 -18.65 -13.00
CA ILE A 459 24.56 -17.95 -11.71
C ILE A 459 25.59 -18.62 -10.81
N MET A 460 26.10 -17.88 -9.83
CA MET A 460 26.98 -18.45 -8.82
C MET A 460 26.19 -19.38 -7.90
N VAL A 461 26.68 -20.62 -7.75
CA VAL A 461 26.07 -21.63 -6.88
C VAL A 461 27.09 -22.11 -5.87
N MET A 462 26.76 -22.05 -4.60
CA MET A 462 27.56 -22.50 -3.48
C MET A 462 26.97 -23.78 -2.87
N ARG A 463 27.81 -24.82 -2.70
CA ARG A 463 27.41 -26.00 -1.95
C ARG A 463 27.52 -25.72 -0.45
N GLY A 464 26.42 -25.88 0.28
CA GLY A 464 26.38 -25.71 1.73
C GLY A 464 25.26 -24.76 2.18
N LYS A 465 25.31 -24.40 3.46
CA LYS A 465 24.29 -23.55 4.06
C LYS A 465 24.71 -22.09 4.05
N GLN A 466 23.80 -21.24 3.66
CA GLN A 466 23.98 -19.79 3.65
C GLN A 466 24.51 -19.25 4.98
N ASN A 467 23.93 -19.69 6.11
CA ASN A 467 24.31 -19.21 7.44
C ASN A 467 25.75 -19.57 7.80
N GLU A 468 26.23 -20.77 7.40
CA GLU A 468 27.60 -21.23 7.65
C GLU A 468 28.61 -20.41 6.87
N PHE A 469 28.31 -20.08 5.60
CA PHE A 469 29.16 -19.23 4.79
C PHE A 469 29.23 -17.81 5.34
N PHE A 470 28.07 -17.17 5.56
CA PHE A 470 28.04 -15.78 6.02
C PHE A 470 28.55 -15.61 7.48
N ALA A 471 28.59 -16.69 8.27
CA ALA A 471 29.24 -16.65 9.58
C ALA A 471 30.77 -16.52 9.49
N LYS A 472 31.40 -16.99 8.41
CA LYS A 472 32.86 -16.85 8.19
C LYS A 472 33.28 -15.41 7.93
N ILE A 473 32.39 -14.60 7.34
CA ILE A 473 32.69 -13.19 7.04
C ILE A 473 32.81 -12.42 8.35
N PRO A 474 33.98 -11.79 8.64
CA PRO A 474 34.20 -11.09 9.89
C PRO A 474 33.28 -9.87 10.03
N LYS A 475 32.96 -9.49 11.25
CA LYS A 475 32.36 -8.19 11.54
C LYS A 475 33.43 -7.10 11.43
N LEU A 476 33.01 -5.90 11.03
CA LEU A 476 33.90 -4.74 11.11
C LEU A 476 34.28 -4.47 12.58
N ASP A 477 35.55 -4.23 12.81
CA ASP A 477 36.07 -3.93 14.15
C ASP A 477 35.37 -2.72 14.79
N GLU A 478 35.06 -2.80 16.08
CA GLU A 478 34.35 -1.76 16.81
C GLU A 478 35.18 -0.47 16.95
N THR A 479 36.52 -0.56 16.91
CA THR A 479 37.38 0.61 16.92
C THR A 479 37.26 1.39 15.63
N VAL A 480 37.18 0.67 14.50
CA VAL A 480 36.92 1.28 13.17
C VAL A 480 35.54 1.91 13.13
N LYS A 481 34.51 1.22 13.64
CA LYS A 481 33.14 1.75 13.68
C LYS A 481 33.05 3.07 14.48
N ARG A 482 33.77 3.18 15.59
CA ARG A 482 33.77 4.40 16.42
C ARG A 482 34.27 5.63 15.67
N THR A 483 35.12 5.47 14.66
CA THR A 483 35.64 6.61 13.88
C THR A 483 34.57 7.40 13.14
N PHE A 484 33.41 6.78 12.90
CA PHE A 484 32.29 7.41 12.18
C PHE A 484 30.93 7.32 12.90
N ALA A 485 30.88 6.63 14.06
CA ALA A 485 29.61 6.41 14.78
C ALA A 485 29.00 7.73 15.29
N ASP A 486 29.80 8.61 15.84
CA ASP A 486 29.33 9.91 16.34
C ASP A 486 28.78 10.78 15.20
N TYR A 487 29.49 10.83 14.09
CA TYR A 487 29.01 11.51 12.89
C TYR A 487 27.69 10.92 12.36
N ALA A 488 27.57 9.58 12.33
CA ALA A 488 26.36 8.91 11.91
C ALA A 488 25.16 9.27 12.82
N LEU A 489 25.38 9.33 14.13
CA LEU A 489 24.36 9.72 15.10
C LEU A 489 23.98 11.19 14.95
N GLU A 490 24.95 12.09 14.83
CA GLU A 490 24.69 13.51 14.60
C GLU A 490 23.83 13.74 13.34
N GLN A 491 24.21 13.13 12.22
CA GLN A 491 23.45 13.24 10.99
C GLN A 491 22.03 12.65 11.11
N ALA A 492 21.90 11.50 11.77
CA ALA A 492 20.59 10.89 12.02
C ALA A 492 19.68 11.81 12.87
N MET A 493 20.22 12.48 13.87
CA MET A 493 19.49 13.44 14.71
C MET A 493 19.09 14.70 13.93
N VAL A 494 19.94 15.19 13.03
CA VAL A 494 19.63 16.34 12.16
C VAL A 494 18.45 15.97 11.24
N ILE A 495 18.52 14.82 10.58
CA ILE A 495 17.47 14.33 9.70
C ILE A 495 16.14 14.15 10.46
N ALA A 496 16.18 13.56 11.63
CA ALA A 496 14.99 13.25 12.42
C ALA A 496 14.19 14.50 12.84
N LYS A 497 14.78 15.69 12.84
CA LYS A 497 14.09 16.95 13.15
C LYS A 497 12.98 17.27 12.15
N ASP A 498 13.13 16.85 10.91
CA ASP A 498 12.17 17.09 9.82
C ASP A 498 10.95 16.17 9.88
N TYR A 499 10.96 15.22 10.81
CA TYR A 499 9.92 14.20 10.94
C TYR A 499 9.05 14.40 12.19
N PRO A 500 7.80 13.92 12.17
CA PRO A 500 6.92 13.99 13.35
C PRO A 500 7.57 13.36 14.59
N PRO A 501 7.31 13.88 15.80
CA PRO A 501 7.95 13.42 17.03
C PRO A 501 7.87 11.91 17.25
N GLN A 502 6.71 11.28 16.92
CA GLN A 502 6.51 9.84 17.07
C GLN A 502 7.40 8.99 16.15
N MET A 503 7.96 9.58 15.07
CA MET A 503 8.81 8.90 14.10
C MET A 503 10.30 9.07 14.36
N ARG A 504 10.71 10.02 15.19
CA ARG A 504 12.12 10.43 15.35
C ARG A 504 13.03 9.29 15.80
N ASP A 505 12.59 8.50 16.77
CA ASP A 505 13.38 7.35 17.25
C ASP A 505 13.62 6.32 16.14
N LEU A 506 12.57 6.03 15.33
CA LEU A 506 12.69 5.13 14.18
C LEU A 506 13.71 5.67 13.17
N LEU A 507 13.65 6.97 12.89
CA LEU A 507 14.55 7.64 11.96
C LEU A 507 16.00 7.61 12.46
N VAL A 508 16.21 7.97 13.72
CA VAL A 508 17.56 7.95 14.33
C VAL A 508 18.12 6.53 14.30
N ALA A 509 17.35 5.55 14.79
CA ALA A 509 17.81 4.17 14.81
C ALA A 509 18.08 3.62 13.40
N GLY A 510 17.16 3.84 12.47
CA GLY A 510 17.30 3.38 11.10
C GLY A 510 18.51 4.01 10.40
N ASN A 511 18.67 5.33 10.46
CA ASN A 511 19.78 6.02 9.81
C ASN A 511 21.13 5.66 10.43
N VAL A 512 21.21 5.47 11.75
CA VAL A 512 22.44 5.02 12.41
C VAL A 512 22.80 3.61 11.95
N VAL A 513 21.87 2.67 12.03
CA VAL A 513 22.12 1.26 11.67
C VAL A 513 22.52 1.13 10.20
N THR A 514 21.88 1.86 9.30
CA THR A 514 22.10 1.78 7.85
C THR A 514 23.08 2.82 7.31
N PHE A 515 23.77 3.55 8.17
CA PHE A 515 24.70 4.62 7.76
C PHE A 515 25.78 4.11 6.81
N VAL A 516 26.36 2.97 7.16
CA VAL A 516 27.23 2.17 6.28
C VAL A 516 26.37 1.06 5.67
N GLY A 517 26.01 1.20 4.43
CA GLY A 517 25.10 0.29 3.73
C GLY A 517 25.39 0.25 2.24
N PRO A 518 24.37 -0.01 1.40
CA PRO A 518 24.56 -0.22 -0.04
C PRO A 518 25.31 0.92 -0.76
N THR A 519 25.07 2.19 -0.40
CA THR A 519 25.79 3.32 -0.99
C THR A 519 27.30 3.24 -0.75
N VAL A 520 27.73 2.93 0.50
CA VAL A 520 29.14 2.79 0.82
C VAL A 520 29.73 1.56 0.15
N ALA A 521 28.97 0.46 0.04
CA ALA A 521 29.41 -0.71 -0.69
C ALA A 521 29.68 -0.41 -2.17
N LEU A 522 28.81 0.38 -2.82
CA LEU A 522 29.03 0.85 -4.19
C LEU A 522 30.28 1.71 -4.32
N MET A 523 30.51 2.63 -3.37
CA MET A 523 31.73 3.46 -3.33
C MET A 523 32.99 2.60 -3.18
N VAL A 524 32.94 1.55 -2.36
CA VAL A 524 34.03 0.58 -2.22
C VAL A 524 34.30 -0.12 -3.55
N MET A 525 33.22 -0.55 -4.24
CA MET A 525 33.38 -1.20 -5.56
C MET A 525 33.96 -0.24 -6.59
N ASP A 526 33.54 1.03 -6.61
CA ASP A 526 34.14 2.04 -7.51
C ASP A 526 35.63 2.15 -7.31
N ILE A 527 36.08 2.25 -6.07
CA ILE A 527 37.50 2.31 -5.74
C ILE A 527 38.24 1.06 -6.24
N LEU A 528 37.63 -0.13 -6.07
CA LEU A 528 38.25 -1.39 -6.49
C LEU A 528 38.30 -1.55 -8.03
N TYR A 529 37.34 -1.02 -8.76
CA TYR A 529 37.37 -0.97 -10.23
C TYR A 529 38.35 0.10 -10.74
N GLU A 530 38.33 1.30 -10.16
CA GLU A 530 39.16 2.46 -10.58
C GLU A 530 40.68 2.20 -10.36
N ASN A 531 41.02 1.53 -9.27
CA ASN A 531 42.42 1.20 -8.98
C ASN A 531 42.90 -0.12 -9.65
N GLY A 532 42.07 -0.73 -10.47
CA GLY A 532 42.41 -1.95 -11.20
C GLY A 532 42.46 -3.23 -10.37
N THR A 533 41.98 -3.20 -9.12
CA THR A 533 41.87 -4.40 -8.28
C THR A 533 40.85 -5.38 -8.88
N PHE A 534 39.77 -4.87 -9.42
CA PHE A 534 38.77 -5.61 -10.19
C PHE A 534 38.77 -5.14 -11.64
N ARG A 535 38.61 -6.08 -12.57
CA ARG A 535 38.38 -5.74 -13.98
C ARG A 535 36.91 -5.39 -14.23
N PRO A 536 36.60 -4.60 -15.25
CA PRO A 536 35.23 -4.35 -15.67
C PRO A 536 34.47 -5.64 -15.95
N LEU A 537 33.20 -5.69 -15.52
CA LEU A 537 32.30 -6.82 -15.78
C LEU A 537 31.88 -6.86 -17.25
N THR A 538 31.82 -8.05 -17.83
CA THR A 538 31.15 -8.28 -19.11
C THR A 538 29.63 -8.17 -18.97
N GLU A 539 28.88 -8.03 -20.08
CA GLU A 539 27.41 -7.94 -20.01
C GLU A 539 26.78 -9.20 -19.41
N ASP A 540 27.34 -10.38 -19.68
CA ASP A 540 26.86 -11.63 -19.09
C ASP A 540 27.13 -11.68 -17.58
N GLU A 541 28.28 -11.21 -17.13
CA GLU A 541 28.63 -11.13 -15.71
C GLU A 541 27.75 -10.13 -14.95
N LYS A 542 27.34 -9.04 -15.61
CA LYS A 542 26.39 -8.08 -15.00
C LYS A 542 25.02 -8.71 -14.72
N ILE A 543 24.58 -9.69 -15.50
CA ILE A 543 23.31 -10.38 -15.26
C ILE A 543 23.35 -11.12 -13.92
N THR A 544 24.47 -11.73 -13.57
CA THR A 544 24.62 -12.61 -12.41
C THR A 544 25.41 -12.02 -11.25
N SER A 545 25.95 -10.80 -11.42
CA SER A 545 26.68 -10.12 -10.35
C SER A 545 25.81 -9.95 -9.10
N ASN A 546 26.43 -10.11 -7.92
CA ASN A 546 25.77 -9.97 -6.62
C ASN A 546 24.55 -10.91 -6.42
N LEU A 547 24.63 -12.13 -6.96
CA LEU A 547 23.64 -13.18 -6.81
C LEU A 547 24.34 -14.48 -6.42
N LEU A 548 24.00 -15.03 -5.26
CA LEU A 548 24.48 -16.32 -4.74
C LEU A 548 23.29 -17.24 -4.48
N MET A 549 23.29 -18.41 -5.12
CA MET A 549 22.40 -19.50 -4.78
C MET A 549 23.15 -20.50 -3.88
N PHE A 550 22.51 -20.96 -2.82
CA PHE A 550 23.02 -22.00 -1.93
C PHE A 550 22.16 -23.25 -2.07
N CYS A 551 22.79 -24.39 -2.16
CA CYS A 551 22.10 -25.69 -2.18
C CYS A 551 23.08 -26.82 -1.78
N ASP A 552 22.63 -28.07 -1.87
CA ASP A 552 23.40 -29.25 -1.47
C ASP A 552 24.32 -29.81 -2.59
N ARG A 553 24.32 -29.21 -3.79
CA ARG A 553 25.14 -29.63 -4.93
C ARG A 553 25.59 -28.45 -5.79
N LEU A 554 26.63 -28.70 -6.59
CA LEU A 554 27.07 -27.78 -7.63
C LEU A 554 26.53 -28.23 -9.00
N PRO A 555 26.44 -27.31 -9.99
CA PRO A 555 26.22 -27.66 -11.39
C PRO A 555 27.32 -28.57 -11.89
N GLU A 556 26.97 -29.52 -12.81
CA GLU A 556 27.92 -30.37 -13.51
C GLU A 556 28.74 -29.60 -14.53
#